data_a601ac3994242d587c5c7740a29ff71e
#
_entry.id   a601ac3994242d587c5c7740a29ff71e
#
_cell.length_a   1.000
_cell.length_b   1.000
_cell.length_c   1.000
_cell.angle_alpha   90.00
_cell.angle_beta   90.00
_cell.angle_gamma   90.00
#
_symmetry.space_group_name_H-M   'P 1'
#
loop_
_entity.id
_entity.type
_entity.pdbx_description
1 polymer ?
#
loop_
_entity_poly.entity_id
_entity_poly.type
_entity_poly.pdbx_seq_one_letter_code
_entity_poly.pdbx_strand_id
1 'polypeptide(L)'
;MPKGYLVANLRVKDPEAFKKFSEAALPSIEQYGGRILARGPHADRHEGNVSGVVTMLEFESKEAAEKFYFSDEYQAAKAIRDTGCDADLMIIEGIQE
;
A
#
# COMPACT_ATOMS: atom_id res chain seq x y z
N MET A 1 4.72 10.13 -19.39
CA MET A 1 3.85 9.04 -18.89
C MET A 1 3.34 9.39 -17.51
N PRO A 2 2.04 9.27 -17.27
CA PRO A 2 1.52 9.49 -15.91
C PRO A 2 2.06 8.43 -14.97
N LYS A 3 2.29 8.84 -13.74
CA LYS A 3 2.68 7.91 -12.69
C LYS A 3 1.48 7.09 -12.24
N GLY A 4 1.74 5.98 -11.54
CA GLY A 4 0.72 5.20 -10.89
C GLY A 4 0.86 5.30 -9.39
N TYR A 5 -0.26 5.37 -8.69
CA TYR A 5 -0.26 5.50 -7.24
C TYR A 5 -1.09 4.39 -6.61
N LEU A 6 -0.55 3.84 -5.55
CA LEU A 6 -1.29 2.89 -4.71
C LEU A 6 -1.59 3.62 -3.40
N VAL A 7 -2.87 3.65 -3.06
CA VAL A 7 -3.33 4.31 -1.83
C VAL A 7 -4.05 3.28 -0.98
N ALA A 8 -3.64 3.14 0.26
CA ALA A 8 -4.21 2.15 1.15
C ALA A 8 -4.47 2.71 2.53
N ASN A 9 -5.51 2.17 3.18
CA ASN A 9 -5.77 2.35 4.60
C ASN A 9 -5.83 0.98 5.24
N LEU A 10 -5.02 0.75 6.27
CA LEU A 10 -4.98 -0.53 6.96
C LEU A 10 -5.43 -0.34 8.40
N ARG A 11 -6.44 -1.11 8.80
CA ARG A 11 -6.89 -1.15 10.18
C ARG A 11 -6.28 -2.38 10.83
N VAL A 12 -5.34 -2.13 11.74
CA VAL A 12 -4.53 -3.19 12.34
C VAL A 12 -5.26 -3.76 13.56
N LYS A 13 -5.58 -5.05 13.49
CA LYS A 13 -6.18 -5.79 14.61
C LYS A 13 -5.13 -6.57 15.36
N ASP A 14 -4.11 -7.06 14.65
CA ASP A 14 -3.00 -7.80 15.24
C ASP A 14 -1.69 -7.13 14.83
N PRO A 15 -1.04 -6.41 15.77
CA PRO A 15 0.23 -5.73 15.46
C PRO A 15 1.34 -6.66 14.97
N GLU A 16 1.36 -7.92 15.41
CA GLU A 16 2.35 -8.88 14.94
C GLU A 16 2.19 -9.19 13.46
N ALA A 17 0.94 -9.38 13.01
CA ALA A 17 0.66 -9.61 11.60
C ALA A 17 1.06 -8.40 10.77
N PHE A 18 0.78 -7.19 11.25
CA PHE A 18 1.16 -5.97 10.56
C PHE A 18 2.67 -5.83 10.42
N LYS A 19 3.41 -6.16 11.48
CA LYS A 19 4.87 -6.11 11.47
C LYS A 19 5.43 -7.08 10.43
N LYS A 20 4.94 -8.31 10.42
CA LYS A 20 5.38 -9.32 9.46
C LYS A 20 5.04 -8.94 8.03
N PHE A 21 3.85 -8.38 7.84
CA PHE A 21 3.44 -7.87 6.52
C PHE A 21 4.39 -6.78 6.05
N SER A 22 4.70 -5.80 6.91
CA SER A 22 5.59 -4.70 6.54
C SER A 22 6.98 -5.20 6.17
N GLU A 23 7.51 -6.15 6.92
CA GLU A 23 8.83 -6.72 6.65
C GLU A 23 8.86 -7.46 5.30
N ALA A 24 7.76 -8.09 4.92
CA ALA A 24 7.66 -8.78 3.64
C ALA A 24 7.39 -7.82 2.48
N ALA A 25 6.57 -6.79 2.72
CA ALA A 25 6.14 -5.88 1.66
C ALA A 25 7.22 -4.87 1.24
N LEU A 26 7.98 -4.35 2.20
CA LEU A 26 8.95 -3.29 1.92
C LEU A 26 9.96 -3.67 0.84
N PRO A 27 10.61 -4.85 0.89
CA PRO A 27 11.53 -5.23 -0.19
C PRO A 27 10.86 -5.35 -1.54
N SER A 28 9.61 -5.80 -1.59
CA SER A 28 8.90 -5.97 -2.86
C SER A 28 8.52 -4.63 -3.49
N ILE A 29 8.22 -3.61 -2.68
CA ILE A 29 7.97 -2.27 -3.20
C ILE A 29 9.18 -1.78 -3.98
N GLU A 30 10.36 -1.87 -3.39
CA GLU A 30 11.59 -1.43 -4.02
C GLU A 30 11.91 -2.28 -5.25
N GLN A 31 11.73 -3.58 -5.15
CA GLN A 31 11.99 -4.52 -6.25
C GLN A 31 11.19 -4.17 -7.51
N TYR A 32 9.98 -3.68 -7.35
CA TYR A 32 9.10 -3.34 -8.48
C TYR A 32 9.12 -1.85 -8.82
N GLY A 33 10.11 -1.12 -8.31
CA GLY A 33 10.33 0.27 -8.69
C GLY A 33 9.41 1.26 -8.01
N GLY A 34 8.78 0.87 -6.93
CA GLY A 34 7.92 1.77 -6.16
C GLY A 34 8.70 2.55 -5.13
N ARG A 35 8.11 3.64 -4.68
CA ARG A 35 8.65 4.36 -3.54
C ARG A 35 7.52 4.85 -2.64
N ILE A 36 7.80 4.93 -1.37
CA ILE A 36 6.83 5.39 -0.39
C ILE A 36 6.83 6.90 -0.37
N LEU A 37 5.67 7.51 -0.64
CA LEU A 37 5.51 8.96 -0.59
C LEU A 37 5.07 9.42 0.79
N ALA A 38 4.17 8.68 1.42
CA ALA A 38 3.66 9.00 2.74
C ALA A 38 3.17 7.72 3.40
N ARG A 39 3.32 7.64 4.71
CA ARG A 39 2.88 6.49 5.48
C ARG A 39 2.80 6.87 6.96
N GLY A 40 1.70 6.54 7.59
CA GLY A 40 1.57 6.74 9.02
C GLY A 40 0.15 6.60 9.52
N PRO A 41 0.01 6.41 10.85
CA PRO A 41 -1.30 6.25 11.48
C PRO A 41 -1.97 7.57 11.86
N HIS A 42 -1.27 8.69 11.76
CA HIS A 42 -1.73 9.97 12.30
C HIS A 42 -2.15 10.96 11.22
N ALA A 43 -2.91 10.50 10.24
CA ALA A 43 -3.48 11.40 9.23
C ALA A 43 -4.53 12.31 9.89
N ASP A 44 -4.52 13.59 9.53
CA ASP A 44 -5.55 14.52 9.98
C ASP A 44 -6.79 14.31 9.10
N ARG A 45 -7.82 13.72 9.67
CA ARG A 45 -9.02 13.37 8.91
C ARG A 45 -10.10 14.42 9.18
N HIS A 46 -10.35 15.20 8.17
CA HIS A 46 -11.28 16.33 8.27
C HIS A 46 -12.73 15.93 7.96
N GLU A 47 -12.92 14.87 7.21
CA GLU A 47 -14.25 14.40 6.83
C GLU A 47 -14.24 12.88 6.68
N GLY A 48 -15.38 12.27 6.92
CA GLY A 48 -15.55 10.83 6.74
C GLY A 48 -15.13 10.00 7.94
N ASN A 49 -15.21 8.69 7.78
CA ASN A 49 -14.95 7.72 8.86
C ASN A 49 -13.78 6.79 8.57
N VAL A 50 -12.94 7.14 7.60
CA VAL A 50 -11.79 6.32 7.25
C VAL A 50 -10.79 6.33 8.41
N SER A 51 -10.25 5.18 8.74
CA SER A 51 -9.32 5.04 9.86
C SER A 51 -8.17 4.10 9.49
N GLY A 52 -7.13 4.11 10.32
CA GLY A 52 -6.01 3.20 10.19
C GLY A 52 -4.74 3.87 9.68
N VAL A 53 -3.80 3.03 9.26
CA VAL A 53 -2.52 3.49 8.70
C VAL A 53 -2.73 3.83 7.23
N VAL A 54 -2.41 5.07 6.86
CA VAL A 54 -2.47 5.50 5.47
C VAL A 54 -1.12 5.25 4.82
N THR A 55 -1.14 4.71 3.61
CA THR A 55 0.07 4.47 2.83
C THR A 55 -0.15 4.97 1.41
N MET A 56 0.82 5.71 0.89
CA MET A 56 0.82 6.14 -0.49
C MET A 56 2.13 5.75 -1.15
N LEU A 57 2.04 4.98 -2.23
CA LEU A 57 3.19 4.54 -3.01
C LEU A 57 3.10 5.13 -4.41
N GLU A 58 4.26 5.41 -5.00
CA GLU A 58 4.35 5.87 -6.38
C GLU A 58 5.12 4.85 -7.21
N PHE A 59 4.62 4.57 -8.41
CA PHE A 59 5.28 3.75 -9.41
C PHE A 59 5.38 4.53 -10.72
N GLU A 60 6.19 4.08 -11.65
CA GLU A 60 6.38 4.78 -12.93
C GLU A 60 5.10 4.89 -13.75
N SER A 61 4.18 3.93 -13.56
CA SER A 61 2.90 3.90 -14.29
C SER A 61 1.89 3.12 -13.48
N LYS A 62 0.63 3.24 -13.89
CA LYS A 62 -0.43 2.44 -13.28
C LYS A 62 -0.18 0.95 -13.50
N GLU A 63 0.31 0.57 -14.68
CA GLU A 63 0.64 -0.81 -15.02
C GLU A 63 1.74 -1.35 -14.10
N ALA A 64 2.74 -0.53 -13.79
CA ALA A 64 3.81 -0.92 -12.86
C ALA A 64 3.26 -1.13 -11.45
N ALA A 65 2.35 -0.29 -11.00
CA ALA A 65 1.72 -0.44 -9.70
C ALA A 65 0.90 -1.74 -9.63
N GLU A 66 0.17 -2.06 -10.69
CA GLU A 66 -0.59 -3.29 -10.76
C GLU A 66 0.29 -4.52 -10.82
N LYS A 67 1.40 -4.43 -11.56
CA LYS A 67 2.38 -5.52 -11.60
C LYS A 67 2.94 -5.81 -10.21
N PHE A 68 3.22 -4.76 -9.44
CA PHE A 68 3.62 -4.92 -8.05
C PHE A 68 2.52 -5.61 -7.24
N TYR A 69 1.30 -5.11 -7.34
CA TYR A 69 0.19 -5.64 -6.53
C TYR A 69 -0.05 -7.13 -6.81
N PHE A 70 -0.01 -7.53 -8.07
CA PHE A 70 -0.29 -8.92 -8.46
C PHE A 70 0.96 -9.81 -8.42
N SER A 71 2.10 -9.27 -7.99
CA SER A 71 3.33 -10.08 -7.88
C SER A 71 3.20 -11.14 -6.81
N ASP A 72 3.92 -12.24 -7.00
CA ASP A 72 3.95 -13.31 -6.00
C ASP A 72 4.43 -12.80 -4.64
N GLU A 73 5.42 -11.91 -4.68
CA GLU A 73 6.00 -11.33 -3.46
C GLU A 73 4.97 -10.54 -2.67
N TYR A 74 4.23 -9.64 -3.35
CA TYR A 74 3.23 -8.85 -2.64
C TYR A 74 2.04 -9.69 -2.20
N GLN A 75 1.60 -10.63 -3.04
CA GLN A 75 0.48 -11.50 -2.67
C GLN A 75 0.80 -12.35 -1.46
N ALA A 76 2.06 -12.80 -1.31
CA ALA A 76 2.50 -13.50 -0.11
C ALA A 76 2.43 -12.58 1.13
N ALA A 77 2.88 -11.34 0.99
CA ALA A 77 2.79 -10.35 2.08
C ALA A 77 1.32 -10.07 2.43
N LYS A 78 0.47 -9.93 1.41
CA LYS A 78 -0.96 -9.68 1.59
C LYS A 78 -1.62 -10.80 2.40
N ALA A 79 -1.24 -12.05 2.14
CA ALA A 79 -1.79 -13.18 2.89
C ALA A 79 -1.48 -13.05 4.39
N ILE A 80 -0.29 -12.58 4.74
CA ILE A 80 0.07 -12.30 6.13
C ILE A 80 -0.80 -11.16 6.69
N ARG A 81 -0.91 -10.07 5.94
CA ARG A 81 -1.72 -8.91 6.33
C ARG A 81 -3.16 -9.32 6.62
N ASP A 82 -3.73 -10.14 5.77
CA ASP A 82 -5.15 -10.51 5.87
C ASP A 82 -5.47 -11.34 7.12
N THR A 83 -4.47 -11.88 7.80
CA THR A 83 -4.68 -12.59 9.06
C THR A 83 -4.94 -11.67 10.24
N GLY A 84 -4.56 -10.40 10.14
CA GLY A 84 -4.67 -9.50 11.30
C GLY A 84 -4.98 -8.06 10.96
N CYS A 85 -5.34 -7.74 9.73
CA CYS A 85 -5.66 -6.38 9.30
C CYS A 85 -6.80 -6.39 8.31
N ASP A 86 -7.63 -5.35 8.38
CA ASP A 86 -8.57 -5.02 7.31
C ASP A 86 -7.94 -3.92 6.46
N ALA A 87 -8.14 -3.96 5.16
CA ALA A 87 -7.52 -2.99 4.27
C ALA A 87 -8.47 -2.53 3.19
N ASP A 88 -8.40 -1.24 2.89
CA ASP A 88 -8.95 -0.68 1.66
C ASP A 88 -7.76 -0.24 0.84
N LEU A 89 -7.67 -0.70 -0.40
CA LEU A 89 -6.52 -0.44 -1.25
C LEU A 89 -7.00 -0.16 -2.67
N MET A 90 -6.43 0.87 -3.28
CA MET A 90 -6.79 1.23 -4.63
C MET A 90 -5.55 1.69 -5.39
N ILE A 91 -5.60 1.55 -6.70
CA ILE A 91 -4.56 2.02 -7.61
C ILE A 91 -5.19 3.02 -8.55
N ILE A 92 -4.55 4.17 -8.72
CA ILE A 92 -5.06 5.23 -9.57
C ILE A 92 -3.93 5.80 -10.41
N GLU A 93 -4.25 6.16 -11.65
CA GLU A 93 -3.29 6.80 -12.53
C GLU A 93 -3.19 8.29 -12.20
N GLY A 94 -1.97 8.80 -12.19
CA GLY A 94 -1.72 10.20 -11.93
C GLY A 94 -2.16 11.08 -13.09
N ILE A 95 -2.23 12.37 -12.82
CA ILE A 95 -2.55 13.34 -13.85
C ILE A 95 -1.33 13.51 -14.74
N GLN A 96 -1.54 13.49 -16.04
CA GLN A 96 -0.48 13.75 -16.99
C GLN A 96 -0.24 15.25 -17.09
N GLU A 97 1.02 15.64 -16.92
CA GLU A 97 1.43 17.05 -17.01
C GLU A 97 2.06 17.38 -18.35
#